data_3e7d36ed915ceb036544f839c1933fcb
#
_entry.id   3e7d36ed915ceb036544f839c1933fcb
#
_cell.length_a   1.000
_cell.length_b   1.000
_cell.length_c   1.000
_cell.angle_alpha   90.00
_cell.angle_beta   90.00
_cell.angle_gamma   90.00
#
_symmetry.space_group_name_H-M   'P 1'
#
loop_
_entity.id
_entity.type
_entity.pdbx_description
1 polymer ?
#
loop_
_entity_poly.entity_id
_entity_poly.type
_entity_poly.pdbx_seq_one_letter_code
_entity_poly.pdbx_strand_id
1 'polypeptide(L)'
;MQTRREVIGGLLMGAAAATTPAWRTGLSAATATQATGGTPLRVGMIGLDTSHVTAFTSILNDPANPDHIPGARVVAAFKGGSPDVEASATRVDKFTAELRDKWKLEIVDSIEALLPKVDVVMLESVDARPHLAQARPVIAARKPLFIDKPMAASTKDAAEIVRLAKAGNVPVFSASSRRYVEDVLMLQDAARTGAVLGASTWGPATIEPHHPDLFWYAVHAVETLYQLMGPGCVSVSRTHTPGTDVVTGTWADGRVGTVRGVRHGKYSTYGQ
;
A
#
# COMPACT_ATOMS: atom_id res chain seq x y z
N MET A 1 -21.01 -10.38 4.96
CA MET A 1 -19.88 -9.86 5.78
C MET A 1 -18.60 -10.34 5.10
N GLN A 2 -17.89 -9.46 4.39
CA GLN A 2 -16.59 -9.81 3.78
C GLN A 2 -15.54 -9.82 4.89
N THR A 3 -14.83 -10.90 5.04
CA THR A 3 -13.75 -11.04 6.02
C THR A 3 -12.49 -10.34 5.51
N ARG A 4 -11.57 -9.96 6.42
CA ARG A 4 -10.22 -9.48 6.05
C ARG A 4 -9.54 -10.37 5.00
N ARG A 5 -9.86 -11.64 5.01
CA ARG A 5 -9.36 -12.67 4.09
C ARG A 5 -9.78 -12.42 2.63
N GLU A 6 -11.03 -11.97 2.40
CA GLU A 6 -11.55 -11.67 1.05
C GLU A 6 -10.94 -10.39 0.47
N VAL A 7 -10.64 -9.42 1.33
CA VAL A 7 -10.02 -8.15 0.94
C VAL A 7 -8.56 -8.34 0.49
N ILE A 8 -7.77 -9.10 1.25
CA ILE A 8 -6.36 -9.34 0.93
C ILE A 8 -6.22 -10.32 -0.24
N GLY A 9 -7.12 -11.32 -0.37
CA GLY A 9 -7.17 -12.20 -1.53
C GLY A 9 -7.42 -11.44 -2.85
N GLY A 10 -8.24 -10.40 -2.84
CA GLY A 10 -8.46 -9.51 -3.99
C GLY A 10 -7.22 -8.70 -4.39
N LEU A 11 -6.34 -8.39 -3.45
CA LEU A 11 -5.09 -7.66 -3.66
C LEU A 11 -4.05 -8.45 -4.48
N LEU A 12 -4.03 -9.78 -4.37
CA LEU A 12 -3.08 -10.64 -5.07
C LEU A 12 -3.54 -11.07 -6.48
N MET A 13 -4.82 -10.91 -6.81
CA MET A 13 -5.42 -11.44 -8.04
C MET A 13 -5.80 -10.37 -9.08
N GLY A 14 -5.51 -9.08 -8.87
CA GLY A 14 -5.88 -7.98 -9.77
C GLY A 14 -5.08 -7.85 -11.07
N ALA A 15 -4.43 -8.90 -11.56
CA ALA A 15 -3.47 -8.84 -12.67
C ALA A 15 -3.97 -9.40 -13.99
N ALA A 16 -5.26 -9.37 -14.31
CA ALA A 16 -5.71 -9.72 -15.67
C ALA A 16 -7.04 -9.06 -16.02
N ALA A 17 -7.00 -7.96 -16.72
CA ALA A 17 -7.84 -7.54 -17.88
C ALA A 17 -7.86 -6.02 -18.00
N ALA A 18 -7.07 -5.49 -18.92
CA ALA A 18 -7.16 -4.10 -19.35
C ALA A 18 -8.18 -4.00 -20.48
N THR A 19 -9.26 -3.24 -20.29
CA THR A 19 -9.84 -2.27 -21.25
C THR A 19 -11.25 -1.90 -20.78
N THR A 20 -11.34 -0.86 -20.00
CA THR A 20 -12.44 0.08 -19.73
C THR A 20 -12.21 0.64 -18.31
N PRO A 21 -12.59 1.87 -17.99
CA PRO A 21 -12.40 2.38 -16.64
C PRO A 21 -13.38 1.68 -15.68
N ALA A 22 -12.99 0.50 -15.20
CA ALA A 22 -13.77 -0.42 -14.37
C ALA A 22 -13.90 0.00 -12.89
N TRP A 23 -13.74 1.30 -12.59
CA TRP A 23 -13.97 1.81 -11.25
C TRP A 23 -15.47 2.04 -10.93
N ARG A 24 -16.37 1.86 -11.92
CA ARG A 24 -17.82 1.99 -11.76
C ARG A 24 -18.61 0.68 -11.72
N THR A 25 -18.00 -0.43 -12.04
CA THR A 25 -18.65 -1.73 -11.85
C THR A 25 -18.18 -2.26 -10.51
N GLY A 26 -19.11 -2.41 -9.58
CA GLY A 26 -18.85 -2.96 -8.27
C GLY A 26 -17.89 -4.14 -8.35
N LEU A 27 -16.93 -4.19 -7.43
CA LEU A 27 -16.14 -5.38 -7.19
C LEU A 27 -17.13 -6.53 -6.96
N SER A 28 -17.55 -7.13 -8.06
CA SER A 28 -18.11 -8.47 -8.00
C SER A 28 -17.00 -9.27 -7.33
N ALA A 29 -17.27 -9.79 -6.15
CA ALA A 29 -16.38 -10.74 -5.50
C ALA A 29 -16.12 -11.82 -6.55
N ALA A 30 -15.03 -11.65 -7.32
CA ALA A 30 -14.48 -12.75 -8.05
C ALA A 30 -14.16 -13.75 -6.94
N THR A 31 -14.99 -14.74 -6.82
CA THR A 31 -14.70 -15.92 -6.01
C THR A 31 -13.31 -16.32 -6.45
N ALA A 32 -12.32 -16.03 -5.63
CA ALA A 32 -10.96 -16.51 -5.84
C ALA A 32 -11.13 -18.03 -5.85
N THR A 33 -11.20 -18.59 -7.05
CA THR A 33 -11.14 -20.03 -7.23
C THR A 33 -9.78 -20.37 -6.63
N GLN A 34 -9.79 -20.94 -5.42
CA GLN A 34 -8.59 -21.45 -4.81
C GLN A 34 -7.98 -22.38 -5.86
N ALA A 35 -6.83 -22.02 -6.38
CA ALA A 35 -6.00 -22.93 -7.16
C ALA A 35 -5.56 -24.02 -6.18
N THR A 36 -6.44 -25.00 -5.96
CA THR A 36 -6.15 -26.17 -5.15
C THR A 36 -5.21 -27.04 -5.98
N GLY A 37 -3.91 -26.99 -5.66
CA GLY A 37 -2.91 -27.91 -6.21
C GLY A 37 -1.70 -27.31 -6.91
N GLY A 38 -1.57 -25.99 -7.03
CA GLY A 38 -0.37 -25.33 -7.59
C GLY A 38 0.72 -25.09 -6.55
N THR A 39 1.97 -24.99 -7.00
CA THR A 39 3.08 -24.51 -6.15
C THR A 39 2.78 -23.08 -5.69
N PRO A 40 2.88 -22.76 -4.39
CA PRO A 40 2.64 -21.39 -3.91
C PRO A 40 3.55 -20.37 -4.62
N LEU A 41 3.01 -19.17 -4.92
CA LEU A 41 3.79 -18.05 -5.42
C LEU A 41 4.89 -17.68 -4.41
N ARG A 42 6.11 -17.57 -4.89
CA ARG A 42 7.25 -17.13 -4.09
C ARG A 42 7.26 -15.61 -4.01
N VAL A 43 7.08 -15.08 -2.82
CA VAL A 43 7.07 -13.64 -2.55
C VAL A 43 8.43 -13.20 -2.06
N GLY A 44 8.97 -12.12 -2.64
CA GLY A 44 10.16 -11.43 -2.15
C GLY A 44 9.80 -10.13 -1.46
N MET A 45 10.55 -9.75 -0.44
CA MET A 45 10.39 -8.47 0.23
C MET A 45 11.63 -7.58 0.05
N ILE A 46 11.41 -6.27 -0.09
CA ILE A 46 12.44 -5.23 -0.14
C ILE A 46 12.16 -4.21 0.96
N GLY A 47 13.13 -3.94 1.82
CA GLY A 47 13.00 -3.00 2.94
C GLY A 47 12.36 -3.64 4.17
N LEU A 48 13.21 -4.01 5.14
CA LEU A 48 12.78 -4.74 6.33
C LEU A 48 12.71 -3.83 7.57
N ASP A 49 12.16 -2.62 7.41
CA ASP A 49 12.17 -1.57 8.42
C ASP A 49 10.78 -1.11 8.89
N THR A 50 9.74 -1.86 8.51
CA THR A 50 8.35 -1.66 8.94
C THR A 50 7.76 -2.93 9.57
N SER A 51 6.80 -2.78 10.47
CA SER A 51 6.05 -3.91 11.03
C SER A 51 5.19 -4.66 9.99
N HIS A 52 4.99 -4.08 8.82
CA HIS A 52 4.23 -4.72 7.74
C HIS A 52 4.94 -5.99 7.25
N VAL A 53 6.27 -6.02 7.22
CA VAL A 53 7.02 -7.20 6.75
C VAL A 53 6.76 -8.44 7.61
N THR A 54 6.66 -8.28 8.94
CA THR A 54 6.34 -9.40 9.83
C THR A 54 4.86 -9.76 9.77
N ALA A 55 3.98 -8.77 9.63
CA ALA A 55 2.54 -8.97 9.51
C ALA A 55 2.19 -9.73 8.22
N PHE A 56 2.67 -9.29 7.06
CA PHE A 56 2.45 -9.98 5.78
C PHE A 56 3.09 -11.36 5.77
N THR A 57 4.31 -11.50 6.33
CA THR A 57 4.93 -12.83 6.43
C THR A 57 4.08 -13.78 7.28
N SER A 58 3.54 -13.32 8.41
CA SER A 58 2.65 -14.15 9.22
C SER A 58 1.37 -14.55 8.46
N ILE A 59 0.73 -13.61 7.78
CA ILE A 59 -0.49 -13.88 6.99
C ILE A 59 -0.23 -14.90 5.86
N LEU A 60 0.92 -14.82 5.20
CA LEU A 60 1.23 -15.66 4.04
C LEU A 60 1.90 -17.00 4.42
N ASN A 61 2.67 -17.04 5.52
CA ASN A 61 3.50 -18.18 5.86
C ASN A 61 2.96 -19.05 7.00
N ASP A 62 2.04 -18.53 7.82
CA ASP A 62 1.52 -19.25 9.00
C ASP A 62 0.09 -19.73 8.76
N PRO A 63 -0.11 -21.04 8.53
CA PRO A 63 -1.45 -21.61 8.39
C PRO A 63 -2.33 -21.48 9.65
N ALA A 64 -1.71 -21.24 10.83
CA ALA A 64 -2.44 -21.04 12.08
C ALA A 64 -2.89 -19.59 12.27
N ASN A 65 -2.40 -18.64 11.45
CA ASN A 65 -2.87 -17.27 11.50
C ASN A 65 -4.35 -17.19 11.08
N PRO A 66 -5.24 -16.57 11.87
CA PRO A 66 -6.67 -16.48 11.54
C PRO A 66 -6.94 -15.75 10.21
N ASP A 67 -6.01 -14.88 9.79
CA ASP A 67 -6.07 -14.14 8.54
C ASP A 67 -5.22 -14.81 7.44
N HIS A 68 -4.84 -16.08 7.58
CA HIS A 68 -3.97 -16.77 6.62
C HIS A 68 -4.54 -16.79 5.21
N ILE A 69 -3.69 -16.44 4.24
CA ILE A 69 -4.00 -16.47 2.81
C ILE A 69 -3.13 -17.53 2.14
N PRO A 70 -3.71 -18.65 1.72
CA PRO A 70 -2.98 -19.72 1.02
C PRO A 70 -2.64 -19.32 -0.43
N GLY A 71 -1.68 -20.02 -1.03
CA GLY A 71 -1.31 -19.86 -2.44
C GLY A 71 -0.15 -18.90 -2.68
N ALA A 72 0.39 -18.26 -1.65
CA ALA A 72 1.61 -17.46 -1.70
C ALA A 72 2.43 -17.65 -0.44
N ARG A 73 3.75 -17.48 -0.54
CA ARG A 73 4.67 -17.57 0.59
C ARG A 73 5.83 -16.62 0.43
N VAL A 74 6.17 -15.88 1.49
CA VAL A 74 7.42 -15.10 1.55
C VAL A 74 8.59 -16.07 1.72
N VAL A 75 9.59 -15.96 0.85
CA VAL A 75 10.72 -16.90 0.80
C VAL A 75 12.08 -16.24 0.94
N ALA A 76 12.21 -14.99 0.48
CA ALA A 76 13.47 -14.27 0.52
C ALA A 76 13.23 -12.77 0.69
N ALA A 77 14.25 -12.05 1.18
CA ALA A 77 14.13 -10.61 1.38
C ALA A 77 15.47 -9.89 1.25
N PHE A 78 15.43 -8.66 0.76
CA PHE A 78 16.53 -7.70 0.79
C PHE A 78 16.31 -6.71 1.94
N LYS A 79 17.32 -6.57 2.80
CA LYS A 79 17.21 -5.80 4.05
C LYS A 79 16.82 -4.34 3.81
N GLY A 80 17.51 -3.64 2.91
CA GLY A 80 17.33 -2.20 2.71
C GLY A 80 17.61 -1.38 3.96
N GLY A 81 16.80 -0.32 4.14
CA GLY A 81 16.88 0.59 5.28
C GLY A 81 17.48 1.95 4.92
N SER A 82 17.06 3.00 5.66
CA SER A 82 17.52 4.38 5.54
C SER A 82 18.07 4.84 6.89
N PRO A 83 19.39 4.98 7.03
CA PRO A 83 20.02 5.27 8.34
C PRO A 83 19.71 6.67 8.87
N ASP A 84 19.30 7.60 8.02
CA ASP A 84 18.91 8.96 8.37
C ASP A 84 17.42 9.09 8.75
N VAL A 85 16.62 8.04 8.57
CA VAL A 85 15.22 7.98 9.00
C VAL A 85 15.12 7.16 10.28
N GLU A 86 14.81 7.79 11.41
CA GLU A 86 14.75 7.14 12.72
C GLU A 86 13.86 5.89 12.72
N ALA A 87 12.70 6.00 12.08
CA ALA A 87 11.76 4.89 11.95
C ALA A 87 12.32 3.68 11.19
N SER A 88 13.27 3.87 10.30
CA SER A 88 14.01 2.82 9.60
C SER A 88 15.18 2.32 10.46
N ALA A 89 16.08 3.21 10.82
CA ALA A 89 17.34 2.90 11.51
C ALA A 89 17.16 2.09 12.81
N THR A 90 16.11 2.40 13.57
CA THR A 90 15.84 1.74 14.87
C THR A 90 15.16 0.38 14.74
N ARG A 91 14.65 -0.01 13.56
CA ARG A 91 13.81 -1.20 13.39
C ARG A 91 14.34 -2.22 12.41
N VAL A 92 15.13 -1.80 11.42
CA VAL A 92 15.55 -2.66 10.31
C VAL A 92 16.28 -3.92 10.76
N ASP A 93 17.18 -3.82 11.74
CA ASP A 93 17.94 -4.98 12.26
C ASP A 93 17.03 -5.97 12.99
N LYS A 94 16.12 -5.46 13.82
CA LYS A 94 15.16 -6.26 14.57
C LYS A 94 14.26 -7.09 13.64
N PHE A 95 13.64 -6.45 12.66
CA PHE A 95 12.74 -7.15 11.73
C PHE A 95 13.51 -8.10 10.81
N THR A 96 14.73 -7.73 10.38
CA THR A 96 15.60 -8.63 9.61
C THR A 96 15.91 -9.90 10.41
N ALA A 97 16.28 -9.77 11.68
CA ALA A 97 16.54 -10.90 12.55
C ALA A 97 15.30 -11.78 12.74
N GLU A 98 14.14 -11.18 12.98
CA GLU A 98 12.87 -11.90 13.12
C GLU A 98 12.53 -12.70 11.85
N LEU A 99 12.64 -12.09 10.69
CA LEU A 99 12.33 -12.76 9.41
C LEU A 99 13.31 -13.89 9.12
N ARG A 100 14.61 -13.69 9.37
CA ARG A 100 15.64 -14.71 9.21
C ARG A 100 15.47 -15.86 10.21
N ASP A 101 15.32 -15.55 11.50
CA ASP A 101 15.47 -16.54 12.56
C ASP A 101 14.15 -17.29 12.86
N LYS A 102 13.02 -16.58 12.88
CA LYS A 102 11.69 -17.17 13.11
C LYS A 102 11.11 -17.77 11.83
N TRP A 103 11.12 -17.00 10.74
CA TRP A 103 10.44 -17.35 9.49
C TRP A 103 11.35 -18.10 8.51
N LYS A 104 12.66 -18.18 8.79
CA LYS A 104 13.68 -18.86 7.96
C LYS A 104 13.75 -18.29 6.54
N LEU A 105 13.51 -16.99 6.39
CA LEU A 105 13.66 -16.32 5.11
C LEU A 105 15.14 -16.20 4.75
N GLU A 106 15.44 -16.38 3.49
CA GLU A 106 16.77 -16.07 2.95
C GLU A 106 16.93 -14.54 2.86
N ILE A 107 17.90 -13.98 3.58
CA ILE A 107 18.25 -12.57 3.47
C ILE A 107 19.36 -12.44 2.44
N VAL A 108 19.09 -11.71 1.38
CA VAL A 108 20.01 -11.51 0.26
C VAL A 108 20.68 -10.14 0.30
N ASP A 109 21.83 -10.01 -0.37
CA ASP A 109 22.67 -8.80 -0.32
C ASP A 109 22.24 -7.71 -1.32
N SER A 110 21.38 -8.04 -2.28
CA SER A 110 20.91 -7.07 -3.28
C SER A 110 19.52 -7.42 -3.82
N ILE A 111 18.86 -6.45 -4.47
CA ILE A 111 17.59 -6.66 -5.16
C ILE A 111 17.80 -7.61 -6.34
N GLU A 112 18.91 -7.49 -7.05
CA GLU A 112 19.25 -8.37 -8.18
C GLU A 112 19.40 -9.83 -7.75
N ALA A 113 19.95 -10.08 -6.55
CA ALA A 113 20.03 -11.43 -5.97
C ALA A 113 18.67 -11.96 -5.52
N LEU A 114 17.70 -11.08 -5.19
CA LEU A 114 16.33 -11.45 -4.83
C LEU A 114 15.53 -11.94 -6.05
N LEU A 115 15.61 -11.23 -7.16
CA LEU A 115 14.69 -11.38 -8.30
C LEU A 115 14.60 -12.81 -8.89
N PRO A 116 15.69 -13.61 -9.04
CA PRO A 116 15.60 -14.97 -9.56
C PRO A 116 14.92 -15.95 -8.60
N LYS A 117 14.81 -15.61 -7.33
CA LYS A 117 14.28 -16.48 -6.26
C LYS A 117 12.77 -16.37 -6.10
N VAL A 118 12.14 -15.34 -6.68
CA VAL A 118 10.76 -14.95 -6.39
C VAL A 118 9.92 -14.76 -7.65
N ASP A 119 8.62 -14.86 -7.50
CA ASP A 119 7.66 -14.68 -8.58
C ASP A 119 7.00 -13.29 -8.54
N VAL A 120 6.83 -12.74 -7.33
CA VAL A 120 6.27 -11.41 -7.06
C VAL A 120 7.08 -10.71 -5.99
N VAL A 121 7.02 -9.38 -5.95
CA VAL A 121 7.78 -8.56 -4.98
C VAL A 121 6.86 -7.64 -4.21
N MET A 122 7.11 -7.52 -2.91
CA MET A 122 6.54 -6.51 -2.02
C MET A 122 7.66 -5.54 -1.59
N LEU A 123 7.53 -4.29 -1.97
CA LEU A 123 8.43 -3.21 -1.60
C LEU A 123 7.87 -2.52 -0.36
N GLU A 124 8.51 -2.75 0.78
CA GLU A 124 8.02 -2.40 2.11
C GLU A 124 8.89 -1.32 2.80
N SER A 125 9.91 -0.78 2.13
CA SER A 125 10.76 0.27 2.71
C SER A 125 9.90 1.39 3.28
N VAL A 126 10.09 1.73 4.58
CA VAL A 126 9.31 2.79 5.22
C VAL A 126 9.64 4.17 4.65
N ASP A 127 10.86 4.35 4.19
CA ASP A 127 11.32 5.53 3.46
C ASP A 127 10.95 5.40 1.98
N ALA A 128 10.11 6.31 1.51
CA ALA A 128 9.66 6.31 0.12
C ALA A 128 10.65 6.94 -0.87
N ARG A 129 11.74 7.57 -0.40
CA ARG A 129 12.75 8.19 -1.28
C ARG A 129 13.45 7.17 -2.19
N PRO A 130 13.84 5.97 -1.72
CA PRO A 130 14.44 4.95 -2.58
C PRO A 130 13.45 4.15 -3.44
N HIS A 131 12.12 4.29 -3.27
CA HIS A 131 11.14 3.42 -3.92
C HIS A 131 11.30 3.36 -5.44
N LEU A 132 11.51 4.48 -6.14
CA LEU A 132 11.73 4.46 -7.59
C LEU A 132 12.99 3.66 -7.96
N ALA A 133 14.09 3.85 -7.24
CA ALA A 133 15.34 3.11 -7.50
C ALA A 133 15.17 1.61 -7.23
N GLN A 134 14.45 1.25 -6.18
CA GLN A 134 14.16 -0.14 -5.82
C GLN A 134 13.15 -0.81 -6.77
N ALA A 135 12.16 -0.06 -7.26
CA ALA A 135 11.15 -0.58 -8.18
C ALA A 135 11.70 -0.82 -9.60
N ARG A 136 12.69 -0.04 -10.06
CA ARG A 136 13.25 -0.16 -11.41
C ARG A 136 13.73 -1.57 -11.76
N PRO A 137 14.63 -2.22 -10.99
CA PRO A 137 15.08 -3.58 -11.29
C PRO A 137 13.95 -4.61 -11.22
N VAL A 138 12.97 -4.44 -10.34
CA VAL A 138 11.81 -5.33 -10.23
C VAL A 138 10.94 -5.27 -11.48
N ILE A 139 10.62 -4.04 -11.94
CA ILE A 139 9.84 -3.81 -13.16
C ILE A 139 10.61 -4.31 -14.40
N ALA A 140 11.92 -4.05 -14.46
CA ALA A 140 12.79 -4.53 -15.56
C ALA A 140 12.81 -6.06 -15.62
N ALA A 141 12.79 -6.75 -14.49
CA ALA A 141 12.67 -8.19 -14.39
C ALA A 141 11.23 -8.72 -14.61
N ARG A 142 10.28 -7.84 -14.95
CA ARG A 142 8.86 -8.16 -15.18
C ARG A 142 8.19 -8.88 -14.02
N LYS A 143 8.58 -8.57 -12.77
CA LYS A 143 7.94 -9.12 -11.58
C LYS A 143 6.77 -8.22 -11.15
N PRO A 144 5.58 -8.78 -10.92
CA PRO A 144 4.49 -8.04 -10.27
C PRO A 144 4.99 -7.43 -8.95
N LEU A 145 4.56 -6.18 -8.70
CA LEU A 145 5.10 -5.39 -7.60
C LEU A 145 3.99 -4.72 -6.80
N PHE A 146 3.96 -4.99 -5.52
CA PHE A 146 3.28 -4.17 -4.52
C PHE A 146 4.27 -3.18 -3.92
N ILE A 147 3.85 -1.93 -3.75
CA ILE A 147 4.62 -0.89 -3.06
C ILE A 147 3.80 -0.41 -1.87
N ASP A 148 4.33 -0.55 -0.65
CA ASP A 148 3.68 0.01 0.54
C ASP A 148 3.59 1.54 0.43
N LYS A 149 2.65 2.09 1.15
CA LYS A 149 2.42 3.55 1.17
C LYS A 149 3.57 4.31 1.87
N PRO A 150 3.89 5.51 1.42
CA PRO A 150 3.45 6.11 0.17
C PRO A 150 4.17 5.48 -1.04
N MET A 151 3.54 5.47 -2.21
CA MET A 151 4.13 4.89 -3.44
C MET A 151 5.52 5.45 -3.76
N ALA A 152 5.76 6.73 -3.49
CA ALA A 152 7.04 7.41 -3.63
C ALA A 152 7.08 8.67 -2.78
N ALA A 153 8.25 9.26 -2.59
CA ALA A 153 8.43 10.53 -1.88
C ALA A 153 8.13 11.76 -2.76
N SER A 154 7.80 11.59 -4.03
CA SER A 154 7.40 12.68 -4.93
C SER A 154 6.38 12.22 -5.96
N THR A 155 5.53 13.14 -6.42
CA THR A 155 4.61 12.87 -7.53
C THR A 155 5.35 12.51 -8.81
N LYS A 156 6.52 13.10 -9.06
CA LYS A 156 7.39 12.80 -10.21
C LYS A 156 7.82 11.34 -10.19
N ASP A 157 8.30 10.84 -9.06
CA ASP A 157 8.78 9.47 -8.93
C ASP A 157 7.63 8.47 -8.99
N ALA A 158 6.48 8.79 -8.37
CA ALA A 158 5.28 7.98 -8.50
C ALA A 158 4.80 7.87 -9.96
N ALA A 159 4.78 8.98 -10.69
CA ALA A 159 4.43 8.98 -12.11
C ALA A 159 5.42 8.17 -12.96
N GLU A 160 6.71 8.24 -12.65
CA GLU A 160 7.74 7.46 -13.33
C GLU A 160 7.59 5.95 -13.05
N ILE A 161 7.30 5.55 -11.82
CA ILE A 161 6.99 4.15 -11.47
C ILE A 161 5.81 3.64 -12.34
N VAL A 162 4.73 4.40 -12.39
CA VAL A 162 3.54 4.06 -13.21
C VAL A 162 3.89 3.98 -14.69
N ARG A 163 4.69 4.93 -15.21
CA ARG A 163 5.14 4.93 -16.60
C ARG A 163 5.97 3.70 -16.94
N LEU A 164 6.93 3.34 -16.09
CA LEU A 164 7.77 2.15 -16.27
C LEU A 164 6.94 0.87 -16.22
N ALA A 165 6.02 0.76 -15.26
CA ALA A 165 5.14 -0.38 -15.11
C ALA A 165 4.28 -0.59 -16.37
N LYS A 166 3.67 0.48 -16.88
CA LYS A 166 2.90 0.45 -18.14
C LYS A 166 3.75 0.05 -19.34
N ALA A 167 4.93 0.65 -19.50
CA ALA A 167 5.84 0.35 -20.61
C ALA A 167 6.33 -1.10 -20.57
N GLY A 168 6.57 -1.67 -19.39
CA GLY A 168 6.97 -3.06 -19.18
C GLY A 168 5.82 -4.06 -19.17
N ASN A 169 4.56 -3.61 -19.22
CA ASN A 169 3.37 -4.43 -18.97
C ASN A 169 3.47 -5.23 -17.67
N VAL A 170 3.91 -4.56 -16.61
CA VAL A 170 4.09 -5.16 -15.28
C VAL A 170 2.97 -4.67 -14.36
N PRO A 171 2.23 -5.56 -13.69
CA PRO A 171 1.28 -5.16 -12.66
C PRO A 171 2.00 -4.49 -11.49
N VAL A 172 1.65 -3.23 -11.22
CA VAL A 172 2.13 -2.49 -10.06
C VAL A 172 0.96 -1.82 -9.38
N PHE A 173 0.90 -1.92 -8.05
CA PHE A 173 -0.07 -1.17 -7.25
C PHE A 173 0.54 -0.75 -5.91
N SER A 174 -0.05 0.27 -5.33
CA SER A 174 0.26 0.76 -3.98
C SER A 174 -1.03 1.08 -3.26
N ALA A 175 -1.09 0.80 -1.98
CA ALA A 175 -2.27 1.08 -1.19
C ALA A 175 -1.98 1.20 0.29
N SER A 176 -2.74 2.05 0.97
CA SER A 176 -2.92 2.00 2.41
C SER A 176 -3.97 0.94 2.76
N SER A 177 -3.76 0.19 3.83
CA SER A 177 -4.78 -0.72 4.39
C SER A 177 -6.09 -0.01 4.73
N ARG A 178 -6.07 1.31 4.92
CA ARG A 178 -7.27 2.13 5.20
C ARG A 178 -8.28 2.15 4.06
N ARG A 179 -7.84 1.87 2.82
CA ARG A 179 -8.75 1.72 1.68
C ARG A 179 -9.73 0.55 1.81
N TYR A 180 -9.37 -0.46 2.60
CA TYR A 180 -10.05 -1.75 2.66
C TYR A 180 -10.69 -2.04 4.00
N VAL A 181 -10.80 -1.05 4.88
CA VAL A 181 -11.56 -1.23 6.12
C VAL A 181 -13.04 -1.33 5.82
N GLU A 182 -13.76 -2.14 6.59
CA GLU A 182 -15.16 -2.49 6.34
C GLU A 182 -16.05 -1.25 6.17
N ASP A 183 -15.90 -0.25 7.03
CA ASP A 183 -16.70 0.99 6.97
C ASP A 183 -16.50 1.73 5.64
N VAL A 184 -15.26 1.82 5.13
CA VAL A 184 -14.96 2.48 3.86
C VAL A 184 -15.56 1.70 2.69
N LEU A 185 -15.44 0.37 2.71
CA LEU A 185 -16.03 -0.49 1.67
C LEU A 185 -17.57 -0.41 1.70
N MET A 186 -18.16 -0.36 2.89
CA MET A 186 -19.60 -0.19 3.05
C MET A 186 -20.10 1.14 2.47
N LEU A 187 -19.35 2.24 2.69
CA LEU A 187 -19.69 3.54 2.15
C LEU A 187 -19.55 3.64 0.62
N GLN A 188 -18.80 2.72 0.00
CA GLN A 188 -18.69 2.61 -1.46
C GLN A 188 -19.83 1.83 -2.12
N ASP A 189 -20.57 1.07 -1.34
CA ASP A 189 -21.70 0.30 -1.87
C ASP A 189 -22.88 1.24 -2.19
N ALA A 190 -22.94 1.70 -3.44
CA ALA A 190 -23.96 2.62 -3.91
C ALA A 190 -25.39 2.06 -3.79
N ALA A 191 -25.55 0.74 -3.72
CA ALA A 191 -26.85 0.13 -3.48
C ALA A 191 -27.35 0.39 -2.05
N ARG A 192 -26.42 0.60 -1.11
CA ARG A 192 -26.73 0.86 0.31
C ARG A 192 -26.76 2.34 0.66
N THR A 193 -25.82 3.12 0.10
CA THR A 193 -25.58 4.51 0.50
C THR A 193 -26.01 5.55 -0.55
N GLY A 194 -26.28 5.10 -1.78
CA GLY A 194 -26.46 6.01 -2.92
C GLY A 194 -25.14 6.59 -3.44
N ALA A 195 -25.23 7.66 -4.21
CA ALA A 195 -24.05 8.33 -4.76
C ALA A 195 -23.32 9.13 -3.67
N VAL A 196 -22.00 9.02 -3.63
CA VAL A 196 -21.17 9.86 -2.75
C VAL A 196 -21.16 11.29 -3.25
N LEU A 197 -21.78 12.21 -2.51
CA LEU A 197 -21.86 13.63 -2.82
C LEU A 197 -20.66 14.43 -2.32
N GLY A 198 -19.98 13.93 -1.32
CA GLY A 198 -18.77 14.49 -0.71
C GLY A 198 -18.29 13.60 0.41
N ALA A 199 -17.05 13.80 0.85
CA ALA A 199 -16.50 13.04 1.97
C ALA A 199 -15.51 13.90 2.77
N SER A 200 -15.44 13.62 4.07
CA SER A 200 -14.45 14.20 4.98
C SER A 200 -13.71 13.08 5.69
N THR A 201 -12.40 13.10 5.61
CA THR A 201 -11.56 12.10 6.28
C THR A 201 -10.57 12.77 7.21
N TRP A 202 -10.15 12.08 8.23
CA TRP A 202 -9.16 12.60 9.18
C TRP A 202 -8.27 11.49 9.72
N GLY A 203 -7.07 11.87 10.18
CA GLY A 203 -6.14 10.94 10.79
C GLY A 203 -4.85 11.60 11.24
N PRO A 204 -3.94 10.80 11.80
CA PRO A 204 -2.60 11.27 12.15
C PRO A 204 -1.87 11.81 10.92
N ALA A 205 -1.12 12.89 11.11
CA ALA A 205 -0.32 13.54 10.06
C ALA A 205 1.07 13.93 10.58
N THR A 206 1.73 13.00 11.24
CA THR A 206 3.11 13.16 11.68
C THR A 206 4.01 13.54 10.50
N ILE A 207 4.87 14.51 10.69
CA ILE A 207 5.87 14.95 9.71
C ILE A 207 7.16 14.17 9.95
N GLU A 208 7.72 13.67 8.87
CA GLU A 208 9.09 13.13 8.82
C GLU A 208 9.97 14.15 8.09
N PRO A 209 11.06 14.66 8.72
CA PRO A 209 11.87 15.72 8.11
C PRO A 209 12.44 15.40 6.74
N HIS A 210 12.67 14.12 6.43
CA HIS A 210 13.23 13.66 5.16
C HIS A 210 12.16 13.38 4.09
N HIS A 211 10.86 13.55 4.43
CA HIS A 211 9.76 13.35 3.49
C HIS A 211 9.00 14.66 3.23
N PRO A 212 8.44 14.82 2.04
CA PRO A 212 7.62 15.99 1.76
C PRO A 212 6.35 15.95 2.63
N ASP A 213 6.26 16.86 3.59
CA ASP A 213 5.09 17.27 4.33
C ASP A 213 4.07 16.14 4.62
N LEU A 214 2.91 16.14 3.98
CA LEU A 214 1.81 15.21 4.26
C LEU A 214 2.04 13.79 3.72
N PHE A 215 3.08 13.54 2.92
CA PHE A 215 3.35 12.24 2.30
C PHE A 215 3.64 11.12 3.31
N TRP A 216 4.24 11.47 4.46
CA TRP A 216 4.67 10.46 5.43
C TRP A 216 3.51 9.68 6.06
N TYR A 217 2.54 10.38 6.63
CA TYR A 217 1.47 9.72 7.40
C TYR A 217 0.06 10.12 6.97
N ALA A 218 -0.16 11.37 6.56
CA ALA A 218 -1.47 11.83 6.11
C ALA A 218 -1.95 11.11 4.83
N VAL A 219 -1.06 10.45 4.11
CA VAL A 219 -1.39 9.59 2.96
C VAL A 219 -2.52 8.61 3.27
N HIS A 220 -2.62 8.10 4.49
CA HIS A 220 -3.69 7.20 4.89
C HIS A 220 -5.08 7.85 4.78
N ALA A 221 -5.24 9.07 5.30
CA ALA A 221 -6.50 9.79 5.22
C ALA A 221 -6.79 10.26 3.77
N VAL A 222 -5.75 10.67 3.03
CA VAL A 222 -5.88 11.01 1.60
C VAL A 222 -6.34 9.81 0.80
N GLU A 223 -5.77 8.63 1.02
CA GLU A 223 -6.18 7.41 0.32
C GLU A 223 -7.63 7.02 0.64
N THR A 224 -8.04 7.15 1.91
CA THR A 224 -9.44 6.94 2.29
C THR A 224 -10.36 7.92 1.55
N LEU A 225 -10.00 9.20 1.48
CA LEU A 225 -10.79 10.19 0.73
C LEU A 225 -10.91 9.80 -0.75
N TYR A 226 -9.80 9.45 -1.40
CA TYR A 226 -9.82 9.04 -2.81
C TYR A 226 -10.53 7.70 -3.02
N GLN A 227 -10.55 6.82 -2.03
CA GLN A 227 -11.32 5.60 -2.09
C GLN A 227 -12.84 5.90 -2.13
N LEU A 228 -13.30 6.89 -1.38
CA LEU A 228 -14.71 7.30 -1.36
C LEU A 228 -15.09 8.18 -2.57
N MET A 229 -14.25 9.16 -2.88
CA MET A 229 -14.55 10.18 -3.90
C MET A 229 -14.14 9.77 -5.33
N GLY A 230 -13.22 8.82 -5.47
CA GLY A 230 -12.60 8.49 -6.75
C GLY A 230 -11.64 9.55 -7.28
N PRO A 231 -11.08 9.37 -8.48
CA PRO A 231 -10.23 10.36 -9.14
C PRO A 231 -11.04 11.58 -9.61
N GLY A 232 -10.33 12.67 -10.01
CA GLY A 232 -10.97 13.85 -10.60
C GLY A 232 -10.88 15.10 -9.76
N CYS A 233 -10.09 15.13 -8.68
CA CYS A 233 -9.75 16.36 -7.97
C CYS A 233 -8.98 17.32 -8.89
N VAL A 234 -9.47 18.53 -9.08
CA VAL A 234 -8.91 19.54 -10.01
C VAL A 234 -8.29 20.73 -9.29
N SER A 235 -8.63 20.95 -8.03
CA SER A 235 -8.00 22.00 -7.22
C SER A 235 -8.00 21.63 -5.75
N VAL A 236 -7.01 22.16 -5.02
CA VAL A 236 -6.92 22.02 -3.57
C VAL A 236 -6.59 23.34 -2.93
N SER A 237 -7.14 23.56 -1.72
CA SER A 237 -6.73 24.62 -0.81
C SER A 237 -6.33 23.99 0.53
N ARG A 238 -5.41 24.67 1.25
CA ARG A 238 -4.90 24.17 2.52
C ARG A 238 -4.91 25.28 3.57
N THR A 239 -5.45 24.95 4.73
CA THR A 239 -5.21 25.69 5.96
C THR A 239 -4.24 24.91 6.82
N HIS A 240 -3.13 25.54 7.19
CA HIS A 240 -2.04 24.92 7.94
C HIS A 240 -1.81 25.63 9.27
N THR A 241 -1.60 24.83 10.32
CA THR A 241 -1.05 25.25 11.59
C THR A 241 -0.02 24.19 12.06
N PRO A 242 0.86 24.48 13.04
CA PRO A 242 1.77 23.48 13.55
C PRO A 242 1.09 22.18 14.01
N GLY A 243 -0.14 22.26 14.51
CA GLY A 243 -0.88 21.12 15.06
C GLY A 243 -1.82 20.42 14.11
N THR A 244 -2.16 21.02 12.98
CA THR A 244 -3.14 20.42 12.07
C THR A 244 -3.06 21.01 10.66
N ASP A 245 -3.49 20.20 9.70
CA ASP A 245 -3.83 20.63 8.35
C ASP A 245 -5.28 20.32 8.05
N VAL A 246 -5.93 21.23 7.34
CA VAL A 246 -7.20 20.96 6.66
C VAL A 246 -6.99 21.22 5.17
N VAL A 247 -7.12 20.18 4.37
CA VAL A 247 -7.02 20.26 2.91
C VAL A 247 -8.40 20.04 2.33
N THR A 248 -8.88 20.99 1.52
CA THR A 248 -10.14 20.92 0.80
C THR A 248 -9.85 20.73 -0.68
N GLY A 249 -10.38 19.66 -1.27
CA GLY A 249 -10.31 19.38 -2.69
C GLY A 249 -11.65 19.60 -3.39
N THR A 250 -11.62 20.17 -4.61
CA THR A 250 -12.78 20.25 -5.49
C THR A 250 -12.59 19.29 -6.66
N TRP A 251 -13.60 18.49 -6.92
CA TRP A 251 -13.63 17.54 -8.05
C TRP A 251 -14.24 18.20 -9.30
N ALA A 252 -13.88 17.69 -10.46
CA ALA A 252 -14.35 18.21 -11.75
C ALA A 252 -15.88 18.20 -11.91
N ASP A 253 -16.57 17.32 -11.18
CA ASP A 253 -18.03 17.19 -11.14
C ASP A 253 -18.70 18.10 -10.08
N GLY A 254 -17.93 18.97 -9.43
CA GLY A 254 -18.41 19.92 -8.42
C GLY A 254 -18.45 19.36 -7.00
N ARG A 255 -18.15 18.07 -6.78
CA ARG A 255 -18.08 17.51 -5.43
C ARG A 255 -16.89 18.09 -4.66
N VAL A 256 -17.03 18.13 -3.34
CA VAL A 256 -16.00 18.62 -2.42
C VAL A 256 -15.63 17.52 -1.44
N GLY A 257 -14.33 17.36 -1.23
CA GLY A 257 -13.78 16.43 -0.24
C GLY A 257 -12.77 17.11 0.67
N THR A 258 -12.66 16.68 1.93
CA THR A 258 -11.72 17.26 2.88
C THR A 258 -10.87 16.19 3.55
N VAL A 259 -9.61 16.54 3.83
CA VAL A 259 -8.71 15.76 4.69
C VAL A 259 -8.28 16.63 5.85
N ARG A 260 -8.40 16.13 7.08
CA ARG A 260 -7.83 16.74 8.26
C ARG A 260 -6.69 15.89 8.81
N GLY A 261 -5.47 16.41 8.73
CA GLY A 261 -4.30 15.84 9.39
C GLY A 261 -4.11 16.41 10.77
N VAL A 262 -3.91 15.57 11.79
CA VAL A 262 -3.75 15.98 13.19
C VAL A 262 -2.37 15.55 13.70
N ARG A 263 -1.64 16.48 14.38
CA ARG A 263 -0.29 16.26 14.91
C ARG A 263 -0.21 16.33 16.42
N HIS A 264 -1.18 16.96 17.07
CA HIS A 264 -1.18 17.12 18.53
C HIS A 264 -2.17 16.18 19.20
N GLY A 265 -1.84 15.78 20.42
CA GLY A 265 -2.66 14.91 21.26
C GLY A 265 -2.36 13.44 21.10
N LYS A 266 -3.01 12.62 21.92
CA LYS A 266 -2.97 11.16 21.82
C LYS A 266 -4.11 10.71 20.92
N TYR A 267 -3.79 10.37 19.69
CA TYR A 267 -4.75 9.81 18.76
C TYR A 267 -4.12 8.64 18.01
N SER A 268 -4.88 7.62 17.82
CA SER A 268 -4.49 6.44 17.04
C SER A 268 -5.58 6.03 16.04
N THR A 269 -6.59 6.91 15.86
CA THR A 269 -7.78 6.61 15.08
C THR A 269 -7.84 7.44 13.82
N TYR A 270 -8.56 6.90 12.85
CA TYR A 270 -8.94 7.54 11.60
C TYR A 270 -10.46 7.65 11.56
N GLY A 271 -10.99 8.66 10.86
CA GLY A 271 -12.40 8.84 10.64
C GLY A 271 -12.72 9.25 9.19
N GLN A 272 -13.94 9.01 8.79
CA GLN A 272 -14.55 9.40 7.53
C GLN A 272 -15.99 9.87 7.77
#